data_498678ff21b8c570a6347049cd22f895
#
_entry.id   498678ff21b8c570a6347049cd22f895
#
_cell.length_a   1.000
_cell.length_b   1.000
_cell.length_c   1.000
_cell.angle_alpha   90.00
_cell.angle_beta   90.00
_cell.angle_gamma   90.00
#
_symmetry.space_group_name_H-M   'P 1'
#
loop_
_entity.id
_entity.type
_entity.pdbx_description
1 polymer ?
#
loop_
_entity_poly.entity_id
_entity_poly.type
_entity_poly.pdbx_seq_one_letter_code
_entity_poly.pdbx_strand_id
1 'polypeptide(L)'
;GQISKPRRFGEKKAKKLIQSLNRAKEFPLNKWLFAMGIHNFGESAAYECSRLHNNLSEIINSKLIEKIIQRWNIEEWIKSNSLKKIKSIKEETNREKNITTYNSNKQKVDDINKILGPYNIASELGGVACKSLIAFFNSVNGKFTLEKLDRHNIEPKSDNYNPINSQDESNDKKLHGSSWVITGTLTKPREHYKKTIEELGGKVVNSVSKNTNYLLAGNKAGSKLSKAEKLNVNILNEEDFLILLTQ
;
A
#
# COMPACT_ATOMS: atom_id res chain seq x y z
N GLY A 1 42.74 28.97 -10.28
CA GLY A 1 41.42 28.41 -10.30
C GLY A 1 40.39 29.49 -10.47
N GLN A 2 39.67 29.49 -11.62
CA GLN A 2 38.58 30.44 -11.85
C GLN A 2 37.41 30.05 -10.94
N ILE A 3 37.10 30.91 -9.97
CA ILE A 3 35.88 30.81 -9.17
C ILE A 3 34.72 31.15 -10.12
N SER A 4 33.94 30.16 -10.54
CA SER A 4 32.77 30.38 -11.37
C SER A 4 31.79 31.31 -10.63
N LYS A 5 31.42 32.43 -11.21
CA LYS A 5 30.42 33.35 -10.64
C LYS A 5 29.13 32.57 -10.36
N PRO A 6 28.53 32.71 -9.17
CA PRO A 6 27.28 32.02 -8.86
C PRO A 6 26.22 32.42 -9.89
N ARG A 7 25.53 31.40 -10.47
CA ARG A 7 24.43 31.64 -11.40
C ARG A 7 23.33 32.44 -10.68
N ARG A 8 23.15 33.71 -11.04
CA ARG A 8 22.05 34.53 -10.52
C ARG A 8 20.73 34.01 -11.06
N PHE A 9 19.87 33.54 -10.18
CA PHE A 9 18.47 33.30 -10.54
C PHE A 9 17.78 34.61 -10.81
N GLY A 10 17.17 34.79 -12.00
CA GLY A 10 16.34 35.95 -12.28
C GLY A 10 15.11 35.98 -11.36
N GLU A 11 14.64 37.20 -11.04
CA GLU A 11 13.51 37.42 -10.11
C GLU A 11 12.28 36.58 -10.43
N LYS A 12 11.94 36.42 -11.71
CA LYS A 12 10.82 35.58 -12.18
C LYS A 12 10.98 34.10 -11.79
N LYS A 13 12.21 33.56 -11.87
CA LYS A 13 12.51 32.18 -11.46
C LYS A 13 12.46 32.02 -9.94
N ALA A 14 12.96 33.00 -9.20
CA ALA A 14 12.93 33.04 -7.74
C ALA A 14 11.46 33.04 -7.24
N LYS A 15 10.61 33.91 -7.79
CA LYS A 15 9.17 33.95 -7.46
C LYS A 15 8.47 32.61 -7.74
N LYS A 16 8.72 32.00 -8.91
CA LYS A 16 8.16 30.68 -9.22
C LYS A 16 8.61 29.58 -8.24
N LEU A 17 9.89 29.60 -7.85
CA LEU A 17 10.42 28.65 -6.89
C LEU A 17 9.76 28.82 -5.51
N ILE A 18 9.65 30.05 -5.03
CA ILE A 18 8.97 30.35 -3.75
C ILE A 18 7.50 29.92 -3.79
N GLN A 19 6.79 30.19 -4.88
CA GLN A 19 5.41 29.74 -5.05
C GLN A 19 5.30 28.21 -5.03
N SER A 20 6.22 27.50 -5.71
CA SER A 20 6.24 26.02 -5.70
C SER A 20 6.53 25.47 -4.31
N LEU A 21 7.46 26.07 -3.57
CA LEU A 21 7.76 25.68 -2.17
C LEU A 21 6.56 25.90 -1.24
N ASN A 22 5.85 27.05 -1.39
CA ASN A 22 4.66 27.29 -0.59
C ASN A 22 3.54 26.29 -0.89
N ARG A 23 3.32 25.95 -2.16
CA ARG A 23 2.36 24.88 -2.52
C ARG A 23 2.77 23.52 -1.95
N ALA A 24 4.08 23.21 -1.95
CA ALA A 24 4.56 21.93 -1.43
C ALA A 24 4.27 21.75 0.07
N LYS A 25 4.15 22.83 0.85
CA LYS A 25 3.79 22.76 2.27
C LYS A 25 2.38 22.21 2.49
N GLU A 26 1.49 22.39 1.52
CA GLU A 26 0.08 21.97 1.57
C GLU A 26 -0.12 20.56 1.01
N PHE A 27 0.95 19.88 0.57
CA PHE A 27 0.82 18.53 0.04
C PHE A 27 0.40 17.54 1.13
N PRO A 28 -0.47 16.57 0.77
CA PRO A 28 -0.91 15.54 1.70
C PRO A 28 0.21 14.59 2.12
N LEU A 29 -0.02 13.87 3.20
CA LEU A 29 0.94 13.01 3.86
C LEU A 29 1.62 12.00 2.91
N ASN A 30 0.85 11.37 2.01
CA ASN A 30 1.39 10.42 1.03
C ASN A 30 2.45 11.05 0.10
N LYS A 31 2.24 12.30 -0.32
CA LYS A 31 3.21 13.01 -1.18
C LYS A 31 4.48 13.36 -0.42
N TRP A 32 4.38 13.74 0.85
CA TRP A 32 5.52 13.98 1.73
C TRP A 32 6.31 12.69 1.98
N LEU A 33 5.64 11.59 2.31
CA LEU A 33 6.27 10.29 2.52
C LEU A 33 7.03 9.83 1.27
N PHE A 34 6.43 9.94 0.11
CA PHE A 34 7.09 9.59 -1.16
C PHE A 34 8.28 10.49 -1.46
N ALA A 35 8.15 11.81 -1.24
CA ALA A 35 9.21 12.79 -1.49
C ALA A 35 10.42 12.63 -0.56
N MET A 36 10.28 11.96 0.60
CA MET A 36 11.39 11.64 1.50
C MET A 36 12.37 10.62 0.91
N GLY A 37 12.04 9.96 -0.20
CA GLY A 37 12.94 9.04 -0.91
C GLY A 37 13.34 7.82 -0.08
N ILE A 38 12.44 7.30 0.74
CA ILE A 38 12.71 6.15 1.63
C ILE A 38 12.91 4.89 0.78
N HIS A 39 14.02 4.19 1.02
CA HIS A 39 14.35 2.97 0.28
C HIS A 39 13.24 1.90 0.44
N ASN A 40 12.91 1.18 -0.64
CA ASN A 40 11.81 0.19 -0.69
C ASN A 40 10.43 0.72 -0.27
N PHE A 41 10.22 2.04 -0.33
CA PHE A 41 8.97 2.67 0.06
C PHE A 41 8.49 3.58 -1.08
N GLY A 42 7.75 3.02 -2.03
CA GLY A 42 7.27 3.69 -3.23
C GLY A 42 5.98 4.49 -3.02
N GLU A 43 5.47 5.10 -4.09
CA GLU A 43 4.25 5.93 -4.06
C GLU A 43 3.03 5.16 -3.54
N SER A 44 2.86 3.89 -3.97
CA SER A 44 1.73 3.05 -3.52
C SER A 44 1.83 2.71 -2.03
N ALA A 45 3.04 2.45 -1.51
CA ALA A 45 3.25 2.24 -0.08
C ALA A 45 2.99 3.51 0.73
N ALA A 46 3.40 4.68 0.22
CA ALA A 46 3.14 5.98 0.82
C ALA A 46 1.63 6.29 0.88
N TYR A 47 0.90 5.99 -0.20
CA TYR A 47 -0.55 6.14 -0.27
C TYR A 47 -1.25 5.25 0.75
N GLU A 48 -0.89 3.96 0.80
CA GLU A 48 -1.47 3.02 1.76
C GLU A 48 -1.12 3.37 3.21
N CYS A 49 0.11 3.82 3.46
CA CYS A 49 0.54 4.27 4.77
C CYS A 49 -0.28 5.49 5.25
N SER A 50 -0.54 6.45 4.37
CA SER A 50 -1.37 7.62 4.69
C SER A 50 -2.86 7.28 4.83
N ARG A 51 -3.35 6.22 4.16
CA ARG A 51 -4.69 5.69 4.39
C ARG A 51 -4.87 5.17 5.82
N LEU A 52 -3.82 4.58 6.37
CA LEU A 52 -3.85 3.97 7.70
C LEU A 52 -3.49 4.93 8.84
N HIS A 53 -2.89 6.08 8.54
CA HIS A 53 -2.39 7.04 9.52
C HIS A 53 -2.68 8.47 9.07
N ASN A 54 -3.13 9.31 9.99
CA ASN A 54 -3.51 10.68 9.68
C ASN A 54 -2.31 11.64 9.59
N ASN A 55 -1.20 11.36 10.28
CA ASN A 55 -0.03 12.23 10.36
C ASN A 55 1.26 11.43 10.62
N LEU A 56 2.42 12.11 10.57
CA LEU A 56 3.73 11.50 10.79
C LEU A 56 3.91 10.93 12.21
N SER A 57 3.34 11.57 13.22
CA SER A 57 3.44 11.12 14.61
C SER A 57 2.76 9.75 14.80
N GLU A 58 1.59 9.57 14.19
CA GLU A 58 0.89 8.29 14.19
C GLU A 58 1.70 7.19 13.49
N ILE A 59 2.38 7.51 12.38
CA ILE A 59 3.24 6.56 11.67
C ILE A 59 4.41 6.10 12.53
N ILE A 60 5.11 7.05 13.14
CA ILE A 60 6.32 6.77 13.94
C ILE A 60 5.98 5.89 15.15
N ASN A 61 4.81 6.09 15.76
CA ASN A 61 4.34 5.37 16.94
C ASN A 61 3.35 4.22 16.61
N SER A 62 3.29 3.80 15.36
CA SER A 62 2.25 2.89 14.87
C SER A 62 2.42 1.46 15.36
N LYS A 63 1.48 1.02 16.20
CA LYS A 63 1.32 -0.41 16.56
C LYS A 63 0.98 -1.29 15.37
N LEU A 64 0.30 -0.73 14.36
CA LEU A 64 -0.05 -1.45 13.14
C LEU A 64 1.21 -1.79 12.33
N ILE A 65 2.09 -0.81 12.13
CA ILE A 65 3.39 -1.02 11.46
C ILE A 65 4.25 -2.02 12.24
N GLU A 66 4.30 -1.94 13.57
CA GLU A 66 4.99 -2.92 14.40
C GLU A 66 4.47 -4.34 14.14
N LYS A 67 3.16 -4.53 14.06
CA LYS A 67 2.54 -5.84 13.78
C LYS A 67 2.85 -6.35 12.38
N ILE A 68 2.86 -5.49 11.36
CA ILE A 68 3.25 -5.85 10.00
C ILE A 68 4.71 -6.35 9.97
N ILE A 69 5.61 -5.63 10.64
CA ILE A 69 7.03 -6.02 10.74
C ILE A 69 7.18 -7.32 11.51
N GLN A 70 6.46 -7.50 12.62
CA GLN A 70 6.48 -8.71 13.43
C GLN A 70 6.03 -9.93 12.62
N ARG A 71 4.89 -9.82 11.91
CA ARG A 71 4.40 -10.85 11.01
C ARG A 71 5.45 -11.23 9.98
N TRP A 72 6.00 -10.25 9.28
CA TRP A 72 7.00 -10.46 8.23
C TRP A 72 8.25 -11.17 8.76
N ASN A 73 8.77 -10.78 9.93
CA ASN A 73 9.93 -11.44 10.53
C ASN A 73 9.65 -12.93 10.84
N ILE A 74 8.45 -13.23 11.34
CA ILE A 74 8.05 -14.61 11.65
C ILE A 74 7.87 -15.42 10.36
N GLU A 75 7.24 -14.85 9.33
CA GLU A 75 7.06 -15.50 8.02
C GLU A 75 8.41 -15.82 7.35
N GLU A 76 9.38 -14.89 7.40
CA GLU A 76 10.74 -15.13 6.89
C GLU A 76 11.46 -16.23 7.68
N TRP A 77 11.27 -16.29 9.01
CA TRP A 77 11.79 -17.39 9.81
C TRP A 77 11.16 -18.74 9.42
N ILE A 78 9.83 -18.80 9.25
CA ILE A 78 9.09 -20.00 8.82
C ILE A 78 9.59 -20.46 7.44
N LYS A 79 9.77 -19.54 6.50
CA LYS A 79 10.26 -19.80 5.15
C LYS A 79 11.69 -20.37 5.17
N SER A 80 12.55 -19.80 6.00
CA SER A 80 13.95 -20.25 6.15
C SER A 80 14.04 -21.61 6.86
N ASN A 81 13.08 -21.92 7.76
CA ASN A 81 13.00 -23.13 8.56
C ASN A 81 11.78 -23.99 8.16
N SER A 82 11.66 -24.31 6.86
CA SER A 82 10.55 -25.14 6.39
C SER A 82 10.51 -26.51 7.09
N LEU A 83 9.28 -27.08 7.24
CA LEU A 83 9.11 -28.41 7.86
C LEU A 83 9.97 -29.50 7.21
N LYS A 84 10.22 -29.40 5.89
CA LYS A 84 11.12 -30.33 5.19
C LYS A 84 12.55 -30.26 5.73
N LYS A 85 13.06 -29.04 5.95
CA LYS A 85 14.39 -28.82 6.54
C LYS A 85 14.44 -29.28 7.99
N ILE A 86 13.42 -28.98 8.80
CA ILE A 86 13.35 -29.39 10.20
C ILE A 86 13.32 -30.91 10.32
N LYS A 87 12.52 -31.60 9.51
CA LYS A 87 12.45 -33.08 9.52
C LYS A 87 13.74 -33.76 9.08
N SER A 88 14.64 -33.06 8.36
CA SER A 88 15.96 -33.60 7.98
C SER A 88 17.01 -33.50 9.08
N ILE A 89 16.70 -32.86 10.23
CA ILE A 89 17.59 -32.78 11.39
C ILE A 89 17.73 -34.18 12.01
N LYS A 90 18.98 -34.66 12.13
CA LYS A 90 19.25 -36.02 12.65
C LYS A 90 19.01 -36.14 14.15
N GLU A 91 19.37 -35.10 14.90
CA GLU A 91 19.20 -35.07 16.36
C GLU A 91 17.73 -34.83 16.73
N GLU A 92 17.15 -35.79 17.42
CA GLU A 92 15.71 -35.84 17.72
C GLU A 92 15.26 -34.66 18.58
N THR A 93 16.00 -34.38 19.66
CA THR A 93 15.69 -33.30 20.60
C THR A 93 15.65 -31.94 19.90
N ASN A 94 16.61 -31.67 19.00
CA ASN A 94 16.66 -30.43 18.21
C ASN A 94 15.54 -30.40 17.17
N ARG A 95 15.18 -31.53 16.57
CA ARG A 95 14.07 -31.63 15.62
C ARG A 95 12.72 -31.31 16.29
N GLU A 96 12.43 -31.90 17.45
CA GLU A 96 11.19 -31.64 18.21
C GLU A 96 11.07 -30.18 18.65
N LYS A 97 12.16 -29.61 19.20
CA LYS A 97 12.22 -28.19 19.56
C LYS A 97 11.92 -27.28 18.37
N ASN A 98 12.48 -27.58 17.20
CA ASN A 98 12.23 -26.78 16.00
C ASN A 98 10.80 -26.96 15.45
N ILE A 99 10.21 -28.15 15.55
CA ILE A 99 8.79 -28.37 15.21
C ILE A 99 7.88 -27.55 16.11
N THR A 100 8.14 -27.57 17.41
CA THR A 100 7.35 -26.78 18.40
C THR A 100 7.46 -25.28 18.10
N THR A 101 8.66 -24.79 17.85
CA THR A 101 8.91 -23.38 17.47
C THR A 101 8.20 -23.03 16.16
N TYR A 102 8.24 -23.91 15.15
CA TYR A 102 7.56 -23.71 13.88
C TYR A 102 6.04 -23.58 14.05
N ASN A 103 5.44 -24.48 14.83
CA ASN A 103 4.00 -24.47 15.10
C ASN A 103 3.59 -23.23 15.90
N SER A 104 4.37 -22.85 16.92
CA SER A 104 4.16 -21.62 17.69
C SER A 104 4.23 -20.38 16.80
N ASN A 105 5.19 -20.32 15.89
CA ASN A 105 5.33 -19.21 14.96
C ASN A 105 4.16 -19.13 13.96
N LYS A 106 3.66 -20.27 13.47
CA LYS A 106 2.43 -20.28 12.66
C LYS A 106 1.24 -19.70 13.42
N GLN A 107 1.02 -20.15 14.66
CA GLN A 107 -0.06 -19.62 15.50
C GLN A 107 0.07 -18.10 15.69
N LYS A 108 1.28 -17.61 15.96
CA LYS A 108 1.54 -16.15 16.09
C LYS A 108 1.20 -15.38 14.81
N VAL A 109 1.51 -15.94 13.62
CA VAL A 109 1.12 -15.32 12.34
C VAL A 109 -0.39 -15.24 12.21
N ASP A 110 -1.11 -16.33 12.55
CA ASP A 110 -2.57 -16.36 12.49
C ASP A 110 -3.20 -15.33 13.46
N ASP A 111 -2.66 -15.21 14.66
CA ASP A 111 -3.14 -14.23 15.65
C ASP A 111 -2.87 -12.79 15.20
N ILE A 112 -1.71 -12.51 14.59
CA ILE A 112 -1.42 -11.20 14.00
C ILE A 112 -2.33 -10.93 12.81
N ASN A 113 -2.61 -11.92 11.96
CA ASN A 113 -3.52 -11.77 10.82
C ASN A 113 -4.95 -11.42 11.28
N LYS A 114 -5.43 -11.96 12.39
CA LYS A 114 -6.72 -11.54 12.99
C LYS A 114 -6.72 -10.05 13.36
N ILE A 115 -5.61 -9.55 13.92
CA ILE A 115 -5.46 -8.15 14.30
C ILE A 115 -5.39 -7.24 13.06
N LEU A 116 -4.66 -7.68 12.02
CA LEU A 116 -4.45 -6.89 10.80
C LEU A 116 -5.63 -6.98 9.81
N GLY A 117 -6.45 -8.03 9.91
CA GLY A 117 -7.54 -8.31 8.98
C GLY A 117 -8.49 -7.12 8.73
N PRO A 118 -9.01 -6.45 9.79
CA PRO A 118 -9.92 -5.32 9.64
C PRO A 118 -9.36 -4.15 8.84
N TYR A 119 -8.04 -4.00 8.81
CA TYR A 119 -7.38 -2.89 8.10
C TYR A 119 -7.24 -3.13 6.58
N ASN A 120 -7.44 -4.35 6.10
CA ASN A 120 -7.32 -4.75 4.68
C ASN A 120 -6.09 -4.13 3.99
N ILE A 121 -4.91 -4.34 4.58
CA ILE A 121 -3.66 -3.67 4.20
C ILE A 121 -3.20 -4.14 2.82
N ALA A 122 -2.94 -3.20 1.92
CA ALA A 122 -2.42 -3.47 0.59
C ALA A 122 -1.00 -4.07 0.64
N SER A 123 -0.69 -4.96 -0.30
CA SER A 123 0.59 -5.70 -0.37
C SER A 123 1.81 -4.78 -0.49
N GLU A 124 1.63 -3.59 -1.03
CA GLU A 124 2.66 -2.57 -1.24
C GLU A 124 3.22 -2.05 0.09
N LEU A 125 2.42 -2.05 1.17
CA LEU A 125 2.85 -1.73 2.52
C LEU A 125 3.21 -3.02 3.29
N GLY A 126 4.07 -3.84 2.71
CA GLY A 126 4.58 -5.06 3.32
C GLY A 126 5.69 -4.81 4.35
N GLY A 127 6.19 -5.92 4.97
CA GLY A 127 7.19 -5.84 6.03
C GLY A 127 8.49 -5.14 5.64
N VAL A 128 8.96 -5.29 4.40
CA VAL A 128 10.17 -4.62 3.89
C VAL A 128 9.96 -3.10 3.84
N ALA A 129 8.84 -2.64 3.29
CA ALA A 129 8.50 -1.22 3.23
C ALA A 129 8.37 -0.62 4.64
N CYS A 130 7.66 -1.29 5.54
CA CYS A 130 7.50 -0.88 6.94
C CYS A 130 8.85 -0.80 7.69
N LYS A 131 9.74 -1.78 7.50
CA LYS A 131 11.09 -1.75 8.10
C LYS A 131 11.91 -0.59 7.59
N SER A 132 11.90 -0.33 6.29
CA SER A 132 12.60 0.81 5.70
C SER A 132 12.06 2.15 6.21
N LEU A 133 10.75 2.27 6.35
CA LEU A 133 10.08 3.45 6.88
C LEU A 133 10.52 3.74 8.32
N ILE A 134 10.46 2.76 9.22
CA ILE A 134 10.88 2.93 10.62
C ILE A 134 12.39 3.16 10.73
N ALA A 135 13.20 2.46 9.94
CA ALA A 135 14.65 2.68 9.89
C ALA A 135 14.99 4.11 9.45
N PHE A 136 14.27 4.64 8.46
CA PHE A 136 14.44 6.04 8.04
C PHE A 136 14.17 7.01 9.18
N PHE A 137 13.01 6.94 9.84
CA PHE A 137 12.66 7.87 10.93
C PHE A 137 13.59 7.76 12.14
N ASN A 138 14.18 6.59 12.39
CA ASN A 138 15.18 6.39 13.42
C ASN A 138 16.59 6.85 13.02
N SER A 139 16.85 7.08 11.72
CA SER A 139 18.14 7.54 11.21
C SER A 139 18.40 9.02 11.53
N VAL A 140 19.67 9.44 11.41
CA VAL A 140 20.07 10.86 11.55
C VAL A 140 19.32 11.73 10.52
N ASN A 141 19.21 11.27 9.28
CA ASN A 141 18.52 12.02 8.20
C ASN A 141 17.02 12.13 8.46
N GLY A 142 16.38 11.06 8.94
CA GLY A 142 14.95 11.07 9.28
C GLY A 142 14.65 12.03 10.43
N LYS A 143 15.42 11.99 11.52
CA LYS A 143 15.30 12.91 12.66
C LYS A 143 15.50 14.36 12.22
N PHE A 144 16.52 14.62 11.41
CA PHE A 144 16.77 15.97 10.87
C PHE A 144 15.62 16.45 9.94
N THR A 145 15.02 15.54 9.20
CA THR A 145 13.84 15.86 8.37
C THR A 145 12.65 16.27 9.25
N LEU A 146 12.38 15.51 10.31
CA LEU A 146 11.31 15.83 11.26
C LEU A 146 11.53 17.18 11.95
N GLU A 147 12.75 17.45 12.41
CA GLU A 147 13.12 18.75 13.02
C GLU A 147 12.93 19.92 12.06
N LYS A 148 13.24 19.72 10.76
CA LYS A 148 12.98 20.75 9.74
C LYS A 148 11.50 20.99 9.51
N LEU A 149 10.69 19.95 9.44
CA LEU A 149 9.24 20.07 9.29
C LEU A 149 8.64 20.85 10.45
N ASP A 150 9.02 20.49 11.69
CA ASP A 150 8.59 21.16 12.89
C ASP A 150 9.01 22.66 12.90
N ARG A 151 10.29 22.94 12.63
CA ARG A 151 10.82 24.32 12.56
C ARG A 151 10.07 25.21 11.56
N HIS A 152 9.53 24.62 10.49
CA HIS A 152 8.80 25.33 9.45
C HIS A 152 7.29 25.26 9.61
N ASN A 153 6.80 24.73 10.74
CA ASN A 153 5.39 24.50 11.02
C ASN A 153 4.67 23.71 9.88
N ILE A 154 5.35 22.68 9.37
CA ILE A 154 4.81 21.80 8.33
C ILE A 154 4.37 20.50 9.00
N GLU A 155 3.08 20.29 9.07
CA GLU A 155 2.44 19.08 9.60
C GLU A 155 1.66 18.40 8.48
N PRO A 156 2.26 17.49 7.71
CA PRO A 156 1.56 16.80 6.63
C PRO A 156 0.42 15.95 7.19
N LYS A 157 -0.79 16.14 6.67
CA LYS A 157 -1.97 15.36 7.04
C LYS A 157 -2.42 14.51 5.88
N SER A 158 -3.06 13.41 6.20
CA SER A 158 -3.65 12.52 5.21
C SER A 158 -4.93 13.13 4.64
N ASP A 159 -5.09 13.07 3.33
CA ASP A 159 -6.32 13.39 2.61
C ASP A 159 -7.14 12.13 2.25
N ASN A 160 -6.59 10.94 2.53
CA ASN A 160 -7.21 9.65 2.27
C ASN A 160 -7.32 8.77 3.53
N TYR A 161 -7.28 9.37 4.72
CA TYR A 161 -7.31 8.63 5.99
C TYR A 161 -8.58 7.80 6.14
N ASN A 162 -8.40 6.48 6.17
CA ASN A 162 -9.47 5.50 6.39
C ASN A 162 -8.84 4.19 6.92
N PRO A 163 -8.46 4.11 8.20
CA PRO A 163 -7.64 3.02 8.74
C PRO A 163 -8.40 1.69 8.83
N ILE A 164 -9.65 1.73 9.24
CA ILE A 164 -10.52 0.57 9.28
C ILE A 164 -11.53 0.78 8.15
N ASN A 165 -11.52 -0.11 7.17
CA ASN A 165 -12.71 -0.24 6.34
C ASN A 165 -13.82 -0.62 7.33
N SER A 166 -14.51 0.39 7.84
CA SER A 166 -15.64 0.21 8.73
C SER A 166 -16.66 -0.65 7.99
N GLN A 167 -16.66 -1.95 8.32
CA GLN A 167 -17.67 -2.87 7.78
C GLN A 167 -19.10 -2.44 8.19
N ASP A 168 -19.21 -1.51 9.14
CA ASP A 168 -20.49 -1.04 9.65
C ASP A 168 -21.14 0.08 8.81
N GLU A 169 -20.37 0.81 7.96
CA GLU A 169 -20.96 1.73 6.98
C GLU A 169 -20.87 1.20 5.54
N SER A 170 -20.19 0.08 5.30
CA SER A 170 -19.90 -0.43 3.95
C SER A 170 -20.79 -1.59 3.50
N ASN A 171 -21.71 -2.09 4.34
CA ASN A 171 -22.72 -3.04 3.86
C ASN A 171 -23.69 -2.39 2.84
N ASP A 172 -23.69 -1.05 2.74
CA ASP A 172 -24.40 -0.30 1.69
C ASP A 172 -23.55 0.01 0.46
N LYS A 173 -22.23 -0.27 0.48
CA LYS A 173 -21.40 -0.05 -0.72
C LYS A 173 -21.57 -1.21 -1.69
N LYS A 174 -22.16 -0.90 -2.80
CA LYS A 174 -22.63 -1.79 -3.87
C LYS A 174 -21.61 -2.81 -4.39
N LEU A 175 -20.31 -2.47 -4.36
CA LEU A 175 -19.22 -3.32 -4.86
C LEU A 175 -18.32 -3.86 -3.75
N HIS A 176 -18.78 -3.76 -2.50
CA HIS A 176 -18.01 -4.20 -1.34
C HIS A 176 -17.52 -5.65 -1.45
N GLY A 177 -16.25 -5.87 -1.13
CA GLY A 177 -15.63 -7.20 -1.16
C GLY A 177 -15.38 -7.79 -2.56
N SER A 178 -15.76 -7.08 -3.64
CA SER A 178 -15.54 -7.55 -5.00
C SER A 178 -14.15 -7.18 -5.54
N SER A 179 -13.53 -8.12 -6.25
CA SER A 179 -12.24 -7.95 -6.93
C SER A 179 -12.43 -7.73 -8.42
N TRP A 180 -11.84 -6.66 -8.94
CA TRP A 180 -12.04 -6.16 -10.30
C TRP A 180 -10.75 -6.13 -11.10
N VAL A 181 -10.84 -6.44 -12.38
CA VAL A 181 -9.77 -6.18 -13.37
C VAL A 181 -10.33 -5.29 -14.47
N ILE A 182 -9.58 -4.28 -14.89
CA ILE A 182 -9.95 -3.37 -15.97
C ILE A 182 -9.02 -3.63 -17.17
N THR A 183 -9.60 -3.80 -18.37
CA THR A 183 -8.84 -4.08 -19.60
C THR A 183 -9.48 -3.44 -20.82
N GLY A 184 -8.71 -3.29 -21.89
CA GLY A 184 -9.18 -2.69 -23.14
C GLY A 184 -9.22 -1.15 -23.10
N THR A 185 -9.73 -0.58 -24.19
CA THR A 185 -9.94 0.87 -24.36
C THR A 185 -11.35 1.21 -23.93
N LEU A 186 -11.47 2.07 -22.94
CA LEU A 186 -12.71 2.54 -22.35
C LEU A 186 -12.99 3.99 -22.80
N THR A 187 -14.22 4.46 -22.66
CA THR A 187 -14.64 5.82 -23.03
C THR A 187 -14.00 6.89 -22.12
N LYS A 188 -13.79 6.56 -20.84
CA LYS A 188 -13.09 7.42 -19.89
C LYS A 188 -11.72 6.83 -19.53
N PRO A 189 -10.78 7.62 -18.97
CA PRO A 189 -9.50 7.12 -18.49
C PRO A 189 -9.68 5.99 -17.46
N ARG A 190 -8.80 4.97 -17.48
CA ARG A 190 -8.87 3.81 -16.58
C ARG A 190 -8.91 4.21 -15.10
N GLU A 191 -8.21 5.28 -14.73
CA GLU A 191 -8.19 5.80 -13.36
C GLU A 191 -9.58 6.28 -12.90
N HIS A 192 -10.43 6.75 -13.81
CA HIS A 192 -11.82 7.11 -13.47
C HIS A 192 -12.62 5.89 -12.99
N TYR A 193 -12.57 4.78 -13.75
CA TYR A 193 -13.27 3.55 -13.37
C TYR A 193 -12.69 2.91 -12.12
N LYS A 194 -11.35 2.94 -11.99
CA LYS A 194 -10.66 2.47 -10.79
C LYS A 194 -11.16 3.21 -9.56
N LYS A 195 -11.16 4.54 -9.60
CA LYS A 195 -11.63 5.39 -8.51
C LYS A 195 -13.10 5.11 -8.17
N THR A 196 -13.98 5.01 -9.16
CA THR A 196 -15.39 4.67 -8.96
C THR A 196 -15.58 3.32 -8.28
N ILE A 197 -14.86 2.27 -8.73
CA ILE A 197 -14.93 0.94 -8.13
C ILE A 197 -14.44 0.96 -6.67
N GLU A 198 -13.33 1.65 -6.39
CA GLU A 198 -12.74 1.75 -5.05
C GLU A 198 -13.63 2.58 -4.09
N GLU A 199 -14.23 3.66 -4.56
CA GLU A 199 -15.22 4.46 -3.79
C GLU A 199 -16.45 3.64 -3.41
N LEU A 200 -16.86 2.69 -4.25
CA LEU A 200 -17.96 1.77 -4.01
C LEU A 200 -17.56 0.48 -3.28
N GLY A 201 -16.33 0.43 -2.73
CA GLY A 201 -15.86 -0.67 -1.89
C GLY A 201 -15.30 -1.88 -2.63
N GLY A 202 -15.18 -1.82 -3.97
CA GLY A 202 -14.49 -2.83 -4.77
C GLY A 202 -12.97 -2.66 -4.76
N LYS A 203 -12.22 -3.71 -5.11
CA LYS A 203 -10.75 -3.70 -5.21
C LYS A 203 -10.32 -3.92 -6.64
N VAL A 204 -9.52 -3.01 -7.22
CA VAL A 204 -8.98 -3.16 -8.57
C VAL A 204 -7.59 -3.80 -8.52
N VAL A 205 -7.42 -4.90 -9.28
CA VAL A 205 -6.16 -5.66 -9.38
C VAL A 205 -5.67 -5.72 -10.83
N ASN A 206 -4.38 -5.93 -11.00
CA ASN A 206 -3.73 -5.84 -12.32
C ASN A 206 -3.88 -7.11 -13.18
N SER A 207 -4.19 -8.26 -12.58
CA SER A 207 -4.25 -9.55 -13.29
C SER A 207 -5.47 -10.37 -12.91
N VAL A 208 -6.04 -11.06 -13.90
CA VAL A 208 -7.17 -11.99 -13.69
C VAL A 208 -6.69 -13.25 -12.98
N SER A 209 -7.41 -13.66 -11.92
CA SER A 209 -7.17 -14.88 -11.15
C SER A 209 -8.50 -15.53 -10.76
N LYS A 210 -8.46 -16.69 -10.10
CA LYS A 210 -9.66 -17.37 -9.57
C LYS A 210 -10.41 -16.54 -8.51
N ASN A 211 -9.73 -15.56 -7.91
CA ASN A 211 -10.30 -14.65 -6.90
C ASN A 211 -10.82 -13.34 -7.52
N THR A 212 -10.82 -13.21 -8.85
CA THR A 212 -11.37 -12.05 -9.54
C THR A 212 -12.88 -12.26 -9.73
N ASN A 213 -13.69 -11.32 -9.24
CA ASN A 213 -15.15 -11.40 -9.38
C ASN A 213 -15.63 -10.82 -10.72
N TYR A 214 -15.04 -9.70 -11.15
CA TYR A 214 -15.46 -8.96 -12.34
C TYR A 214 -14.30 -8.53 -13.22
N LEU A 215 -14.52 -8.58 -14.53
CA LEU A 215 -13.66 -7.97 -15.55
C LEU A 215 -14.43 -6.85 -16.24
N LEU A 216 -14.03 -5.59 -16.08
CA LEU A 216 -14.52 -4.49 -16.90
C LEU A 216 -13.72 -4.47 -18.20
N ALA A 217 -14.39 -4.84 -19.30
CA ALA A 217 -13.78 -5.01 -20.62
C ALA A 217 -14.25 -3.90 -21.58
N GLY A 218 -13.32 -3.02 -21.95
CA GLY A 218 -13.50 -2.08 -23.06
C GLY A 218 -13.12 -2.71 -24.42
N ASN A 219 -13.09 -1.87 -25.45
CA ASN A 219 -12.69 -2.30 -26.79
C ASN A 219 -11.27 -2.87 -26.80
N LYS A 220 -11.04 -3.95 -27.55
CA LYS A 220 -9.74 -4.64 -27.70
C LYS A 220 -9.17 -5.14 -26.36
N ALA A 221 -9.99 -5.79 -25.55
CA ALA A 221 -9.64 -6.24 -24.20
C ALA A 221 -8.51 -7.32 -24.13
N GLY A 222 -8.10 -7.93 -25.22
CA GLY A 222 -6.91 -8.77 -25.35
C GLY A 222 -6.89 -10.03 -24.47
N SER A 223 -5.69 -10.45 -24.05
CA SER A 223 -5.46 -11.72 -23.35
C SER A 223 -6.12 -11.82 -21.97
N LYS A 224 -6.44 -10.69 -21.33
CA LYS A 224 -7.14 -10.68 -20.04
C LYS A 224 -8.59 -11.13 -20.18
N LEU A 225 -9.24 -10.83 -21.32
CA LEU A 225 -10.59 -11.29 -21.64
C LEU A 225 -10.61 -12.81 -21.75
N SER A 226 -9.75 -13.38 -22.61
CA SER A 226 -9.66 -14.84 -22.78
C SER A 226 -9.32 -15.59 -21.48
N LYS A 227 -8.56 -14.96 -20.59
CA LYS A 227 -8.24 -15.52 -19.28
C LYS A 227 -9.44 -15.46 -18.33
N ALA A 228 -10.24 -14.41 -18.38
CA ALA A 228 -11.45 -14.26 -17.58
C ALA A 228 -12.52 -15.28 -17.99
N GLU A 229 -12.70 -15.50 -19.29
CA GLU A 229 -13.58 -16.54 -19.84
C GLU A 229 -13.19 -17.93 -19.33
N LYS A 230 -11.90 -18.30 -19.39
CA LYS A 230 -11.39 -19.60 -18.90
C LYS A 230 -11.57 -19.79 -17.40
N LEU A 231 -11.64 -18.72 -16.63
CA LEU A 231 -11.78 -18.76 -15.18
C LEU A 231 -13.22 -18.48 -14.69
N ASN A 232 -14.19 -18.38 -15.63
CA ASN A 232 -15.59 -18.05 -15.36
C ASN A 232 -15.76 -16.77 -14.53
N VAL A 233 -14.94 -15.73 -14.80
CA VAL A 233 -15.06 -14.42 -14.20
C VAL A 233 -16.21 -13.66 -14.89
N ASN A 234 -17.03 -12.93 -14.12
CA ASN A 234 -18.09 -12.10 -14.71
C ASN A 234 -17.47 -10.97 -15.55
N ILE A 235 -17.81 -10.95 -16.83
CA ILE A 235 -17.31 -9.96 -17.79
C ILE A 235 -18.42 -8.94 -18.01
N LEU A 236 -18.09 -7.66 -17.79
CA LEU A 236 -18.98 -6.53 -17.99
C LEU A 236 -18.38 -5.57 -19.00
N ASN A 237 -19.19 -5.04 -19.90
CA ASN A 237 -18.87 -3.87 -20.69
C ASN A 237 -19.15 -2.59 -19.89
N GLU A 238 -18.93 -1.40 -20.46
CA GLU A 238 -19.15 -0.13 -19.78
C GLU A 238 -20.63 0.13 -19.47
N GLU A 239 -21.55 -0.29 -20.34
CA GLU A 239 -23.00 -0.13 -20.14
C GLU A 239 -23.47 -1.05 -19.00
N ASP A 240 -23.08 -2.32 -19.02
CA ASP A 240 -23.40 -3.26 -17.95
C ASP A 240 -22.84 -2.82 -16.60
N PHE A 241 -21.63 -2.24 -16.62
CA PHE A 241 -21.04 -1.66 -15.40
C PHE A 241 -21.88 -0.49 -14.87
N LEU A 242 -22.32 0.42 -15.72
CA LEU A 242 -23.18 1.53 -15.31
C LEU A 242 -24.55 1.05 -14.81
N ILE A 243 -25.16 0.05 -15.46
CA ILE A 243 -26.39 -0.58 -15.00
C ILE A 243 -26.18 -1.22 -13.63
N LEU A 244 -25.08 -1.93 -13.44
CA LEU A 244 -24.72 -2.49 -12.14
C LEU A 244 -24.64 -1.39 -11.06
N LEU A 245 -24.20 -0.19 -11.37
CA LEU A 245 -24.11 0.93 -10.45
C LEU A 245 -25.46 1.60 -10.16
N THR A 246 -26.48 1.43 -10.97
CA THR A 246 -27.81 2.08 -10.80
C THR A 246 -28.85 1.18 -10.15
N GLN A 247 -28.67 -0.13 -10.16
CA GLN A 247 -29.52 -1.11 -9.47
C GLN A 247 -29.27 -1.12 -7.97
#